data_a1bfeb46f548dcbcb20066dbf2a613a3
#
_entry.id   a1bfeb46f548dcbcb20066dbf2a613a3
#
_cell.length_a   1.000
_cell.length_b   1.000
_cell.length_c   1.000
_cell.angle_alpha   90.00
_cell.angle_beta   90.00
_cell.angle_gamma   90.00
#
_symmetry.space_group_name_H-M   'P 1'
#
loop_
_entity.id
_entity.type
_entity.pdbx_description
1 polymer ?
#
loop_
_entity_poly.entity_id
_entity_poly.type
_entity_poly.pdbx_seq_one_letter_code
_entity_poly.pdbx_strand_id
1 'polypeptide(L)'
;MKTVILTGGMGSGKSAVCAFLKARGVPVYDSDTRTKSLYDRDPSLVLRLETALGTGLRTADGRLDRAALASLIFRDPARKATVEALVHPAVLADFRRWKRWHRPKGWTYGPVPFVVLESAIILSCPVFDGVGDRTVLVDAAEEVRLARAVARDGSDPEAALRRIRQQHFDLTSVDAVLRNDGSLADLAAETDRIFLNLFVSL
;
A
#
# COMPACT_ATOMS: atom_id res chain seq x y z
N MET A 1 -8.28 12.75 13.77
CA MET A 1 -8.54 11.50 13.06
C MET A 1 -7.22 10.77 12.88
N LYS A 2 -7.15 9.55 13.38
CA LYS A 2 -5.96 8.71 13.36
C LYS A 2 -5.67 8.16 11.97
N THR A 3 -4.46 7.65 11.76
CA THR A 3 -4.07 6.90 10.56
C THR A 3 -3.61 5.51 10.96
N VAL A 4 -4.21 4.49 10.37
CA VAL A 4 -3.72 3.11 10.49
C VAL A 4 -2.97 2.76 9.20
N ILE A 5 -1.71 2.38 9.33
CA ILE A 5 -0.95 1.76 8.25
C ILE A 5 -1.41 0.31 8.12
N LEU A 6 -1.80 -0.09 6.92
CA LEU A 6 -2.06 -1.48 6.58
C LEU A 6 -1.00 -1.95 5.59
N THR A 7 -0.16 -2.86 6.02
CA THR A 7 0.92 -3.40 5.20
C THR A 7 0.87 -4.93 5.14
N GLY A 8 1.74 -5.52 4.37
CA GLY A 8 1.84 -6.98 4.21
C GLY A 8 2.35 -7.37 2.83
N GLY A 9 2.84 -8.57 2.71
CA GLY A 9 3.48 -9.06 1.51
C GLY A 9 2.54 -9.44 0.38
N MET A 10 3.13 -9.85 -0.74
CA MET A 10 2.43 -10.44 -1.87
C MET A 10 1.61 -11.66 -1.40
N GLY A 11 0.36 -11.75 -1.81
CA GLY A 11 -0.52 -12.88 -1.47
C GLY A 11 -1.05 -12.88 -0.03
N SER A 12 -0.68 -11.93 0.84
CA SER A 12 -1.14 -11.89 2.24
C SER A 12 -2.64 -11.61 2.41
N GLY A 13 -3.29 -10.97 1.42
CA GLY A 13 -4.73 -10.67 1.47
C GLY A 13 -5.07 -9.24 1.90
N LYS A 14 -4.13 -8.29 1.86
CA LYS A 14 -4.40 -6.87 2.16
C LYS A 14 -5.64 -6.32 1.47
N SER A 15 -5.82 -6.62 0.19
CA SER A 15 -6.95 -6.10 -0.61
C SER A 15 -8.30 -6.58 -0.06
N ALA A 16 -8.39 -7.81 0.47
CA ALA A 16 -9.60 -8.32 1.11
C ALA A 16 -9.88 -7.58 2.42
N VAL A 17 -8.86 -7.37 3.25
CA VAL A 17 -8.97 -6.55 4.47
C VAL A 17 -9.44 -5.13 4.14
N CYS A 18 -8.87 -4.51 3.10
CA CYS A 18 -9.32 -3.20 2.62
C CYS A 18 -10.79 -3.19 2.19
N ALA A 19 -11.24 -4.26 1.51
CA ALA A 19 -12.64 -4.39 1.10
C ALA A 19 -13.59 -4.49 2.31
N PHE A 20 -13.24 -5.29 3.32
CA PHE A 20 -14.01 -5.38 4.56
C PHE A 20 -14.08 -4.05 5.30
N LEU A 21 -12.98 -3.34 5.44
CA LEU A 21 -12.94 -2.04 6.10
C LEU A 21 -13.79 -1.00 5.35
N LYS A 22 -13.70 -0.96 4.01
CA LYS A 22 -14.53 -0.10 3.16
C LYS A 22 -16.03 -0.40 3.33
N ALA A 23 -16.41 -1.68 3.39
CA ALA A 23 -17.79 -2.09 3.62
C ALA A 23 -18.34 -1.64 4.99
N ARG A 24 -17.47 -1.37 5.96
CA ARG A 24 -17.78 -0.80 7.28
C ARG A 24 -17.67 0.72 7.35
N GLY A 25 -17.52 1.39 6.21
CA GLY A 25 -17.42 2.84 6.12
C GLY A 25 -16.05 3.41 6.51
N VAL A 26 -15.01 2.58 6.67
CA VAL A 26 -13.66 3.05 6.93
C VAL A 26 -13.04 3.56 5.62
N PRO A 27 -12.60 4.82 5.55
CA PRO A 27 -11.92 5.32 4.37
C PRO A 27 -10.54 4.65 4.23
N VAL A 28 -10.27 4.09 3.04
CA VAL A 28 -9.00 3.42 2.71
C VAL A 28 -8.33 4.14 1.55
N TYR A 29 -7.12 4.61 1.78
CA TYR A 29 -6.22 5.15 0.77
C TYR A 29 -5.31 4.02 0.26
N ASP A 30 -5.53 3.56 -0.95
CA ASP A 30 -4.72 2.58 -1.65
C ASP A 30 -3.57 3.33 -2.35
N SER A 31 -2.36 3.22 -1.81
CA SER A 31 -1.21 3.98 -2.29
C SER A 31 -0.80 3.63 -3.72
N ASP A 32 -0.93 2.36 -4.12
CA ASP A 32 -0.55 1.91 -5.47
C ASP A 32 -1.52 2.46 -6.53
N THR A 33 -2.82 2.37 -6.28
CA THR A 33 -3.85 2.93 -7.17
C THR A 33 -3.73 4.45 -7.24
N ARG A 34 -3.48 5.11 -6.10
CA ARG A 34 -3.34 6.56 -6.02
C ARG A 34 -2.08 7.04 -6.74
N THR A 35 -0.96 6.33 -6.63
CA THR A 35 0.28 6.64 -7.36
C THR A 35 0.05 6.60 -8.87
N LYS A 36 -0.63 5.56 -9.35
CA LYS A 36 -1.00 5.48 -10.79
C LYS A 36 -1.85 6.66 -11.22
N SER A 37 -2.81 7.06 -10.40
CA SER A 37 -3.67 8.22 -10.66
C SER A 37 -2.92 9.56 -10.58
N LEU A 38 -1.87 9.67 -9.77
CA LEU A 38 -1.03 10.88 -9.71
C LEU A 38 -0.30 11.11 -11.02
N TYR A 39 0.25 10.08 -11.64
CA TYR A 39 0.89 10.22 -12.95
C TYR A 39 -0.05 10.76 -14.02
N ASP A 40 -1.34 10.41 -13.95
CA ASP A 40 -2.33 10.90 -14.91
C ASP A 40 -2.80 12.33 -14.62
N ARG A 41 -2.79 12.75 -13.34
CA ARG A 41 -3.35 14.04 -12.88
C ARG A 41 -2.33 15.12 -12.58
N ASP A 42 -1.05 14.74 -12.47
CA ASP A 42 0.05 15.67 -12.18
C ASP A 42 1.13 15.64 -13.28
N PRO A 43 0.92 16.38 -14.38
CA PRO A 43 1.92 16.47 -15.45
C PRO A 43 3.28 17.00 -14.97
N SER A 44 3.29 17.78 -13.87
CA SER A 44 4.53 18.32 -13.30
C SER A 44 5.37 17.24 -12.65
N LEU A 45 4.75 16.23 -12.04
CA LEU A 45 5.44 15.04 -11.51
C LEU A 45 6.11 14.27 -12.64
N VAL A 46 5.41 14.06 -13.75
CA VAL A 46 5.97 13.36 -14.92
C VAL A 46 7.15 14.15 -15.50
N LEU A 47 7.03 15.47 -15.65
CA LEU A 47 8.12 16.33 -16.14
C LEU A 47 9.36 16.26 -15.23
N ARG A 48 9.18 16.26 -13.90
CA ARG A 48 10.29 16.11 -12.94
C ARG A 48 10.97 14.75 -13.08
N LEU A 49 10.22 13.69 -13.31
CA LEU A 49 10.76 12.35 -13.57
C LEU A 49 11.59 12.32 -14.85
N GLU A 50 11.07 12.87 -15.95
CA GLU A 50 11.77 12.96 -17.24
C GLU A 50 13.08 13.74 -17.08
N THR A 51 13.05 14.88 -16.41
CA THR A 51 14.23 15.70 -16.16
C THR A 51 15.28 14.96 -15.33
N ALA A 52 14.86 14.32 -14.24
CA ALA A 52 15.78 13.64 -13.33
C ALA A 52 16.38 12.34 -13.94
N LEU A 53 15.64 11.67 -14.82
CA LEU A 53 16.09 10.45 -15.49
C LEU A 53 16.81 10.71 -16.82
N GLY A 54 16.77 11.96 -17.31
CA GLY A 54 17.38 12.34 -18.59
C GLY A 54 16.78 11.65 -19.81
N THR A 55 15.48 11.30 -19.75
CA THR A 55 14.80 10.56 -20.83
C THR A 55 13.32 10.90 -20.90
N GLY A 56 12.75 10.93 -22.10
CA GLY A 56 11.31 11.05 -22.29
C GLY A 56 10.58 9.82 -21.80
N LEU A 57 9.48 10.03 -21.08
CA LEU A 57 8.65 8.99 -20.51
C LEU A 57 7.18 9.12 -20.92
N ARG A 58 6.89 9.83 -22.01
CA ARG A 58 5.52 10.04 -22.46
C ARG A 58 5.20 9.23 -23.70
N THR A 59 4.02 8.68 -23.71
CA THR A 59 3.39 8.11 -24.91
C THR A 59 2.97 9.23 -25.87
N ALA A 60 2.58 8.87 -27.10
CA ALA A 60 2.16 9.85 -28.11
C ALA A 60 0.93 10.71 -27.69
N ASP A 61 0.10 10.20 -26.78
CA ASP A 61 -1.04 10.93 -26.19
C ASP A 61 -0.67 11.75 -24.94
N GLY A 62 0.63 11.88 -24.64
CA GLY A 62 1.17 12.72 -23.57
C GLY A 62 1.10 12.12 -22.17
N ARG A 63 0.65 10.88 -22.01
CA ARG A 63 0.60 10.17 -20.73
C ARG A 63 1.94 9.55 -20.40
N LEU A 64 2.14 9.24 -19.10
CA LEU A 64 3.32 8.49 -18.69
C LEU A 64 3.32 7.08 -19.29
N ASP A 65 4.39 6.72 -19.99
CA ASP A 65 4.68 5.34 -20.38
C ASP A 65 5.16 4.56 -19.15
N ARG A 66 4.21 3.91 -18.48
CA ARG A 66 4.47 3.14 -17.26
C ARG A 66 5.34 1.92 -17.51
N ALA A 67 5.28 1.34 -18.72
CA ALA A 67 6.11 0.18 -19.09
C ALA A 67 7.57 0.61 -19.27
N ALA A 68 7.80 1.73 -19.96
CA ALA A 68 9.13 2.31 -20.11
C ALA A 68 9.73 2.67 -18.74
N LEU A 69 8.96 3.35 -17.86
CA LEU A 69 9.40 3.68 -16.49
C LEU A 69 9.75 2.42 -15.71
N ALA A 70 8.86 1.41 -15.70
CA ALA A 70 9.10 0.15 -15.01
C ALA A 70 10.38 -0.56 -15.51
N SER A 71 10.60 -0.58 -16.82
CA SER A 71 11.81 -1.16 -17.41
C SER A 71 13.09 -0.44 -16.98
N LEU A 72 13.04 0.89 -16.86
CA LEU A 72 14.19 1.70 -16.43
C LEU A 72 14.55 1.41 -14.96
N ILE A 73 13.56 1.40 -14.07
CA ILE A 73 13.80 1.21 -12.63
C ILE A 73 14.11 -0.25 -12.28
N PHE A 74 13.64 -1.20 -13.07
CA PHE A 74 13.91 -2.63 -12.84
C PHE A 74 15.40 -2.97 -13.05
N ARG A 75 16.06 -2.29 -13.98
CA ARG A 75 17.45 -2.55 -14.38
C ARG A 75 18.48 -1.72 -13.64
N ASP A 76 18.04 -0.63 -12.98
CA ASP A 76 18.95 0.37 -12.43
C ASP A 76 18.45 0.82 -11.04
N PRO A 77 19.08 0.33 -9.95
CA PRO A 77 18.73 0.73 -8.58
C PRO A 77 18.88 2.23 -8.32
N ALA A 78 19.81 2.93 -8.98
CA ALA A 78 19.99 4.37 -8.79
C ALA A 78 18.82 5.14 -9.41
N ARG A 79 18.36 4.73 -10.60
CA ARG A 79 17.15 5.28 -11.21
C ARG A 79 15.91 4.99 -10.37
N LYS A 80 15.80 3.79 -9.81
CA LYS A 80 14.73 3.44 -8.88
C LYS A 80 14.72 4.41 -7.70
N ALA A 81 15.84 4.62 -7.03
CA ALA A 81 15.96 5.56 -5.92
C ALA A 81 15.57 6.99 -6.32
N THR A 82 15.97 7.45 -7.50
CA THR A 82 15.60 8.77 -8.04
C THR A 82 14.08 8.89 -8.21
N VAL A 83 13.43 7.87 -8.78
CA VAL A 83 11.97 7.86 -8.94
C VAL A 83 11.27 7.87 -7.58
N GLU A 84 11.70 7.02 -6.66
CA GLU A 84 11.14 6.94 -5.30
C GLU A 84 11.26 8.28 -4.56
N ALA A 85 12.40 8.96 -4.66
CA ALA A 85 12.62 10.28 -4.05
C ALA A 85 11.67 11.37 -4.57
N LEU A 86 11.17 11.26 -5.79
CA LEU A 86 10.20 12.18 -6.37
C LEU A 86 8.75 11.76 -6.11
N VAL A 87 8.47 10.47 -6.19
CA VAL A 87 7.11 9.93 -6.14
C VAL A 87 6.59 9.82 -4.70
N HIS A 88 7.41 9.34 -3.76
CA HIS A 88 6.95 9.13 -2.37
C HIS A 88 6.49 10.44 -1.70
N PRO A 89 7.19 11.59 -1.80
CA PRO A 89 6.68 12.85 -1.28
C PRO A 89 5.37 13.30 -1.95
N ALA A 90 5.21 13.04 -3.25
CA ALA A 90 3.98 13.39 -3.97
C ALA A 90 2.79 12.53 -3.47
N VAL A 91 3.01 11.23 -3.23
CA VAL A 91 2.01 10.33 -2.64
C VAL A 91 1.65 10.77 -1.22
N LEU A 92 2.63 11.12 -0.40
CA LEU A 92 2.39 11.63 0.95
C LEU A 92 1.57 12.92 0.95
N ALA A 93 1.89 13.86 0.05
CA ALA A 93 1.13 15.09 -0.11
C ALA A 93 -0.32 14.82 -0.55
N ASP A 94 -0.52 13.87 -1.49
CA ASP A 94 -1.85 13.45 -1.93
C ASP A 94 -2.61 12.76 -0.78
N PHE A 95 -1.98 11.87 -0.02
CA PHE A 95 -2.59 11.24 1.15
C PHE A 95 -3.04 12.28 2.19
N ARG A 96 -2.19 13.24 2.53
CA ARG A 96 -2.52 14.31 3.49
C ARG A 96 -3.71 15.14 3.03
N ARG A 97 -3.79 15.45 1.74
CA ARG A 97 -4.93 16.16 1.13
C ARG A 97 -6.18 15.29 1.18
N TRP A 98 -6.08 14.03 0.75
CA TRP A 98 -7.17 13.06 0.74
C TRP A 98 -7.72 12.84 2.16
N LYS A 99 -6.87 12.67 3.18
CA LYS A 99 -7.27 12.49 4.58
C LYS A 99 -8.13 13.66 5.11
N ARG A 100 -7.88 14.90 4.66
CA ARG A 100 -8.70 16.07 5.05
C ARG A 100 -10.13 15.98 4.53
N TRP A 101 -10.33 15.43 3.35
CA TRP A 101 -11.65 15.34 2.70
C TRP A 101 -12.44 14.09 3.09
N HIS A 102 -11.80 13.05 3.57
CA HIS A 102 -12.40 11.76 3.91
C HIS A 102 -12.65 11.62 5.41
N ARG A 103 -13.14 12.66 6.05
CA ARG A 103 -13.58 12.56 7.45
C ARG A 103 -14.86 11.74 7.52
N PRO A 104 -14.89 10.61 8.26
CA PRO A 104 -16.09 9.80 8.41
C PRO A 104 -17.18 10.62 9.09
N LYS A 105 -18.35 10.67 8.46
CA LYS A 105 -19.57 11.22 9.05
C LYS A 105 -20.30 10.08 9.77
N GLY A 106 -20.74 10.31 11.02
CA GLY A 106 -21.48 9.28 11.77
C GLY A 106 -20.61 8.03 12.02
N TRP A 107 -19.39 8.24 12.51
CA TRP A 107 -18.49 7.14 12.80
C TRP A 107 -19.06 6.16 13.81
N THR A 108 -19.19 4.88 13.45
CA THR A 108 -19.74 3.81 14.29
C THR A 108 -18.80 2.61 14.43
N TYR A 109 -17.62 2.65 13.81
CA TYR A 109 -16.67 1.55 13.76
C TYR A 109 -15.46 1.81 14.69
N GLY A 110 -15.58 1.33 15.94
CA GLY A 110 -14.56 1.49 16.97
C GLY A 110 -14.61 2.84 17.72
N PRO A 111 -13.81 2.98 18.79
CA PRO A 111 -13.88 4.12 19.71
C PRO A 111 -13.29 5.40 19.14
N VAL A 112 -12.37 5.31 18.18
CA VAL A 112 -11.65 6.46 17.63
C VAL A 112 -11.72 6.44 16.10
N PRO A 113 -12.17 7.55 15.46
CA PRO A 113 -12.19 7.65 14.00
C PRO A 113 -10.79 7.57 13.40
N PHE A 114 -10.61 6.72 12.39
CA PHE A 114 -9.36 6.57 11.66
C PHE A 114 -9.59 6.42 10.15
N VAL A 115 -8.52 6.61 9.40
CA VAL A 115 -8.41 6.22 8.00
C VAL A 115 -7.33 5.18 7.86
N VAL A 116 -7.40 4.36 6.83
CA VAL A 116 -6.36 3.39 6.52
C VAL A 116 -5.51 3.91 5.35
N LEU A 117 -4.19 3.83 5.50
CA LEU A 117 -3.20 3.99 4.43
C LEU A 117 -2.64 2.61 4.11
N GLU A 118 -3.06 2.05 2.99
CA GLU A 118 -2.57 0.75 2.52
C GLU A 118 -1.35 0.93 1.63
N SER A 119 -0.28 0.20 1.97
CA SER A 119 0.93 0.11 1.15
C SER A 119 1.76 -1.12 1.52
N ALA A 120 2.30 -1.80 0.51
CA ALA A 120 3.19 -2.95 0.71
C ALA A 120 4.61 -2.54 1.12
N ILE A 121 5.03 -1.31 0.86
CA ILE A 121 6.43 -0.84 0.98
C ILE A 121 6.63 0.26 2.03
N ILE A 122 5.56 0.69 2.69
CA ILE A 122 5.57 1.93 3.49
C ILE A 122 6.58 1.89 4.65
N LEU A 123 6.78 0.72 5.26
CA LEU A 123 7.71 0.56 6.39
C LEU A 123 9.18 0.68 5.98
N SER A 124 9.49 0.56 4.69
CA SER A 124 10.84 0.76 4.15
C SER A 124 11.05 2.15 3.53
N CYS A 125 10.09 3.06 3.69
CA CYS A 125 10.10 4.38 3.07
C CYS A 125 10.15 5.50 4.12
N PRO A 126 11.32 6.05 4.47
CA PRO A 126 11.48 7.04 5.54
C PRO A 126 10.60 8.28 5.41
N VAL A 127 10.19 8.64 4.19
CA VAL A 127 9.28 9.78 3.95
C VAL A 127 7.92 9.61 4.64
N PHE A 128 7.55 8.39 5.00
CA PHE A 128 6.31 8.07 5.71
C PHE A 128 6.48 7.87 7.22
N ASP A 129 7.69 8.10 7.76
CA ASP A 129 7.92 7.97 9.20
C ASP A 129 6.99 8.92 9.97
N GLY A 130 6.38 8.41 11.04
CA GLY A 130 5.43 9.15 11.86
C GLY A 130 4.08 9.48 11.19
N VAL A 131 3.77 8.96 10.00
CA VAL A 131 2.47 9.15 9.33
C VAL A 131 1.37 8.30 9.94
N GLY A 132 1.71 7.09 10.39
CA GLY A 132 0.81 6.15 11.05
C GLY A 132 0.74 6.35 12.55
N ASP A 133 -0.46 6.30 13.12
CA ASP A 133 -0.67 6.21 14.57
C ASP A 133 -0.63 4.76 15.05
N ARG A 134 -0.92 3.82 14.17
CA ARG A 134 -0.84 2.37 14.35
C ARG A 134 -0.48 1.68 13.06
N THR A 135 0.17 0.52 13.16
CA THR A 135 0.55 -0.33 12.02
C THR A 135 -0.03 -1.73 12.19
N VAL A 136 -0.75 -2.19 11.18
CA VAL A 136 -1.28 -3.57 11.08
C VAL A 136 -0.60 -4.27 9.92
N LEU A 137 0.03 -5.40 10.19
CA LEU A 137 0.60 -6.29 9.19
C LEU A 137 -0.40 -7.40 8.86
N VAL A 138 -0.78 -7.53 7.59
CA VAL A 138 -1.50 -8.70 7.10
C VAL A 138 -0.50 -9.75 6.68
N ASP A 139 -0.56 -10.92 7.29
CA ASP A 139 0.37 -12.01 7.05
C ASP A 139 -0.37 -13.35 6.82
N ALA A 140 0.25 -14.24 6.08
CA ALA A 140 -0.22 -15.61 5.84
C ALA A 140 1.00 -16.52 5.59
N ALA A 141 0.82 -17.82 5.76
CA ALA A 141 1.83 -18.83 5.48
C ALA A 141 2.38 -18.70 4.04
N GLU A 142 3.65 -19.02 3.84
CA GLU A 142 4.34 -18.85 2.55
C GLU A 142 3.60 -19.58 1.43
N GLU A 143 3.12 -20.80 1.70
CA GLU A 143 2.40 -21.65 0.73
C GLU A 143 1.07 -21.01 0.32
N VAL A 144 0.36 -20.44 1.29
CA VAL A 144 -0.93 -19.75 1.07
C VAL A 144 -0.71 -18.48 0.23
N ARG A 145 0.33 -17.72 0.56
CA ARG A 145 0.72 -16.51 -0.18
C ARG A 145 1.12 -16.84 -1.62
N LEU A 146 1.91 -17.91 -1.81
CA LEU A 146 2.34 -18.37 -3.12
C LEU A 146 1.14 -18.82 -3.97
N ALA A 147 0.27 -19.68 -3.42
CA ALA A 147 -0.91 -20.16 -4.13
C ALA A 147 -1.81 -19.00 -4.60
N ARG A 148 -2.04 -18.00 -3.71
CA ARG A 148 -2.83 -16.82 -4.04
C ARG A 148 -2.17 -15.92 -5.09
N ALA A 149 -0.85 -15.74 -5.03
CA ALA A 149 -0.11 -14.93 -5.99
C ALA A 149 -0.13 -15.56 -7.39
N VAL A 150 0.11 -16.85 -7.50
CA VAL A 150 0.04 -17.60 -8.77
C VAL A 150 -1.37 -17.56 -9.35
N ALA A 151 -2.40 -17.83 -8.54
CA ALA A 151 -3.79 -17.83 -9.00
C ALA A 151 -4.25 -16.46 -9.51
N ARG A 152 -3.79 -15.35 -8.87
CA ARG A 152 -4.16 -13.99 -9.25
C ARG A 152 -3.45 -13.48 -10.49
N ASP A 153 -2.14 -13.72 -10.59
CA ASP A 153 -1.27 -13.05 -11.56
C ASP A 153 -0.87 -13.97 -12.73
N GLY A 154 -1.17 -15.27 -12.65
CA GLY A 154 -0.65 -16.27 -13.62
C GLY A 154 0.88 -16.34 -13.62
N SER A 155 1.52 -15.90 -12.52
CA SER A 155 2.97 -15.78 -12.43
C SER A 155 3.63 -17.16 -12.36
N ASP A 156 4.87 -17.25 -12.88
CA ASP A 156 5.73 -18.39 -12.59
C ASP A 156 5.90 -18.57 -11.07
N PRO A 157 5.62 -19.78 -10.52
CA PRO A 157 5.68 -20.03 -9.08
C PRO A 157 7.05 -19.72 -8.46
N GLU A 158 8.16 -20.02 -9.17
CA GLU A 158 9.49 -19.74 -8.65
C GLU A 158 9.77 -18.24 -8.57
N ALA A 159 9.35 -17.47 -9.57
CA ALA A 159 9.49 -16.03 -9.56
C ALA A 159 8.62 -15.38 -8.45
N ALA A 160 7.41 -15.88 -8.23
CA ALA A 160 6.53 -15.45 -7.15
C ALA A 160 7.15 -15.78 -5.78
N LEU A 161 7.67 -16.99 -5.59
CA LEU A 161 8.32 -17.42 -4.35
C LEU A 161 9.55 -16.57 -4.02
N ARG A 162 10.41 -16.29 -5.01
CA ARG A 162 11.55 -15.38 -4.82
C ARG A 162 11.12 -14.00 -4.32
N ARG A 163 10.05 -13.42 -4.89
CA ARG A 163 9.51 -12.12 -4.46
C ARG A 163 8.93 -12.17 -3.05
N ILE A 164 8.23 -13.25 -2.69
CA ILE A 164 7.66 -13.46 -1.35
C ILE A 164 8.78 -13.50 -0.31
N ARG A 165 9.87 -14.24 -0.58
CA ARG A 165 11.02 -14.40 0.33
C ARG A 165 11.88 -13.16 0.45
N GLN A 166 11.86 -12.27 -0.52
CA GLN A 166 12.54 -10.97 -0.44
C GLN A 166 11.80 -9.93 0.42
N GLN A 167 10.54 -10.19 0.78
CA GLN A 167 9.75 -9.29 1.60
C GLN A 167 9.95 -9.61 3.09
N HIS A 168 10.70 -8.77 3.77
CA HIS A 168 10.89 -8.84 5.22
C HIS A 168 10.15 -7.70 5.91
N PHE A 169 9.49 -8.01 7.01
CA PHE A 169 8.79 -7.03 7.83
C PHE A 169 9.37 -7.07 9.24
N ASP A 170 9.82 -5.91 9.72
CA ASP A 170 10.22 -5.75 11.11
C ASP A 170 8.99 -5.72 12.00
N LEU A 171 8.77 -6.80 12.73
CA LEU A 171 7.62 -6.95 13.63
C LEU A 171 7.68 -6.01 14.83
N THR A 172 8.84 -5.43 15.15
CA THR A 172 8.95 -4.46 16.26
C THR A 172 8.28 -3.13 15.93
N SER A 173 8.09 -2.83 14.65
CA SER A 173 7.41 -1.64 14.16
C SER A 173 5.90 -1.84 13.90
N VAL A 174 5.33 -3.01 14.30
CA VAL A 174 3.96 -3.42 14.01
C VAL A 174 3.16 -3.53 15.31
N ASP A 175 2.03 -2.82 15.41
CA ASP A 175 1.15 -2.87 16.58
C ASP A 175 0.26 -4.11 16.62
N ALA A 176 -0.10 -4.66 15.45
CA ALA A 176 -0.88 -5.88 15.35
C ALA A 176 -0.58 -6.67 14.08
N VAL A 177 -0.61 -8.00 14.19
CA VAL A 177 -0.50 -8.93 13.05
C VAL A 177 -1.86 -9.59 12.81
N LEU A 178 -2.40 -9.41 11.61
CA LEU A 178 -3.63 -10.04 11.14
C LEU A 178 -3.26 -11.27 10.33
N ARG A 179 -3.53 -12.45 10.90
CA ARG A 179 -3.28 -13.73 10.24
C ARG A 179 -4.40 -14.08 9.27
N ASN A 180 -4.03 -14.50 8.06
CA ASN A 180 -4.94 -14.81 6.97
C ASN A 180 -4.63 -16.16 6.34
N ASP A 181 -4.68 -17.22 7.16
CA ASP A 181 -4.47 -18.60 6.72
C ASP A 181 -5.80 -19.36 6.51
N GLY A 182 -6.90 -18.79 6.99
CA GLY A 182 -8.23 -19.38 6.96
C GLY A 182 -9.13 -18.88 5.81
N SER A 183 -10.43 -19.00 6.04
CA SER A 183 -11.48 -18.55 5.11
C SER A 183 -11.62 -17.03 5.07
N LEU A 184 -12.36 -16.51 4.08
CA LEU A 184 -12.72 -15.09 4.04
C LEU A 184 -13.59 -14.65 5.23
N ALA A 185 -14.40 -15.57 5.80
CA ALA A 185 -15.20 -15.28 6.99
C ALA A 185 -14.29 -15.12 8.22
N ASP A 186 -13.30 -15.99 8.39
CA ASP A 186 -12.30 -15.87 9.46
C ASP A 186 -11.51 -14.56 9.33
N LEU A 187 -11.09 -14.21 8.11
CA LEU A 187 -10.41 -12.96 7.84
C LEU A 187 -11.27 -11.74 8.18
N ALA A 188 -12.56 -11.77 7.87
CA ALA A 188 -13.48 -10.69 8.19
C ALA A 188 -13.64 -10.53 9.72
N ALA A 189 -13.84 -11.63 10.44
CA ALA A 189 -13.95 -11.64 11.91
C ALA A 189 -12.66 -11.13 12.56
N GLU A 190 -11.49 -11.58 12.09
CA GLU A 190 -10.20 -11.15 12.61
C GLU A 190 -9.93 -9.66 12.30
N THR A 191 -10.35 -9.18 11.11
CA THR A 191 -10.30 -7.76 10.77
C THR A 191 -11.10 -6.94 11.77
N ASP A 192 -12.34 -7.34 12.05
CA ASP A 192 -13.18 -6.63 13.04
C ASP A 192 -12.55 -6.68 14.42
N ARG A 193 -12.09 -7.85 14.87
CA ARG A 193 -11.47 -8.01 16.18
C ARG A 193 -10.27 -7.06 16.37
N ILE A 194 -9.38 -6.97 15.40
CA ILE A 194 -8.20 -6.11 15.48
C ILE A 194 -8.58 -4.64 15.40
N PHE A 195 -9.30 -4.23 14.36
CA PHE A 195 -9.54 -2.81 14.09
C PHE A 195 -10.51 -2.16 15.07
N LEU A 196 -11.48 -2.90 15.64
CA LEU A 196 -12.37 -2.39 16.71
C LEU A 196 -11.61 -2.11 18.00
N ASN A 197 -10.54 -2.87 18.28
CA ASN A 197 -9.78 -2.77 19.52
C ASN A 197 -8.46 -1.99 19.40
N LEU A 198 -8.05 -1.58 18.19
CA LEU A 198 -6.74 -1.00 17.93
C LEU A 198 -6.42 0.26 18.73
N PHE A 199 -7.45 0.98 19.21
CA PHE A 199 -7.34 2.21 19.99
C PHE A 199 -8.03 2.13 21.36
N VAL A 200 -8.37 0.93 21.84
CA VAL A 200 -9.05 0.78 23.15
C VAL A 200 -8.08 0.95 24.32
N SER A 201 -6.79 0.70 24.12
CA SER A 201 -5.74 0.76 25.16
C SER A 201 -4.93 2.07 25.12
N LEU A 202 -5.55 3.17 24.76
CA LEU A 202 -4.94 4.51 24.81
C LEU A 202 -5.32 5.28 26.05
#